data_7d63ac48f431de2eb2453175b6fb2c5c
#
_entry.id   7d63ac48f431de2eb2453175b6fb2c5c
#
_cell.length_a   1.000
_cell.length_b   1.000
_cell.length_c   1.000
_cell.angle_alpha   90.00
_cell.angle_beta   90.00
_cell.angle_gamma   90.00
#
_symmetry.space_group_name_H-M   'P 1'
#
loop_
_entity.id
_entity.type
_entity.pdbx_description
1 polymer ?
#
loop_
_entity_poly.entity_id
_entity_poly.type
_entity_poly.pdbx_seq_one_letter_code
_entity_poly.pdbx_strand_id
1 'polypeptide(L)'
;MGPFLLRRFATFVVTLLVASLVVFAVLELLPGNAAEVILGDTATPESVAALQAKLGLDRPATTRYAEWIGELLQGRTARSISYDTPTAELIAERLRVTLPLALLAMGMTVVLALGLGVYAASRHNTFGDLGVMAASQVGIAIPNFWFAILLILFFAVKLQWVSAGGFPGWTEDEGGGPWEGLKALVLPAVALALVQAAILARVTRSAVLEVMREDFVRTARAKGLTRRQALWRHVLRNAMIPVVTIMGLQFANLITGTIVVENVFVLPGIGRLVFQAISNRDLVVVRDVVMLLAAVVVVVNFLVDVLYALIDPRLRRAGG
;
A
#
# COMPACT_ATOMS: atom_id res chain seq x y z
N MET A 1 9.61 14.94 -23.87
CA MET A 1 9.62 13.81 -22.92
C MET A 1 10.85 13.80 -22.02
N GLY A 2 12.06 13.90 -22.55
CA GLY A 2 13.29 13.85 -21.76
C GLY A 2 13.32 14.82 -20.56
N PRO A 3 13.09 16.13 -20.76
CA PRO A 3 13.12 17.08 -19.63
C PRO A 3 12.06 16.82 -18.56
N PHE A 4 10.85 16.40 -18.95
CA PHE A 4 9.80 16.05 -18.02
C PHE A 4 10.18 14.84 -17.15
N LEU A 5 10.64 13.74 -17.76
CA LEU A 5 11.06 12.54 -17.05
C LEU A 5 12.26 12.82 -16.15
N LEU A 6 13.23 13.63 -16.62
CA LEU A 6 14.38 14.02 -15.82
C LEU A 6 13.95 14.81 -14.57
N ARG A 7 13.05 15.77 -14.73
CA ARG A 7 12.51 16.55 -13.60
C ARG A 7 11.76 15.64 -12.61
N ARG A 8 10.94 14.71 -13.11
CA ARG A 8 10.21 13.75 -12.25
C ARG A 8 11.16 12.80 -11.54
N PHE A 9 12.18 12.32 -12.23
CA PHE A 9 13.23 11.49 -11.62
C PHE A 9 14.01 12.26 -10.56
N ALA A 10 14.37 13.51 -10.82
CA ALA A 10 15.01 14.37 -9.82
C ALA A 10 14.11 14.55 -8.58
N THR A 11 12.83 14.85 -8.79
CA THR A 11 11.85 14.95 -7.68
C THR A 11 11.76 13.62 -6.91
N PHE A 12 11.71 12.48 -7.60
CA PHE A 12 11.70 11.15 -7.00
C PHE A 12 12.93 10.94 -6.08
N VAL A 13 14.14 11.23 -6.57
CA VAL A 13 15.38 11.09 -5.79
C VAL A 13 15.37 12.02 -4.58
N VAL A 14 15.02 13.30 -4.77
CA VAL A 14 14.95 14.27 -3.67
C VAL A 14 13.94 13.83 -2.61
N THR A 15 12.77 13.36 -3.04
CA THR A 15 11.74 12.88 -2.09
C THR A 15 12.23 11.69 -1.28
N LEU A 16 12.93 10.73 -1.90
CA LEU A 16 13.53 9.60 -1.18
C LEU A 16 14.60 10.05 -0.19
N LEU A 17 15.46 10.99 -0.57
CA LEU A 17 16.49 11.54 0.33
C LEU A 17 15.86 12.28 1.51
N VAL A 18 14.85 13.12 1.26
CA VAL A 18 14.12 13.80 2.34
C VAL A 18 13.41 12.80 3.25
N ALA A 19 12.74 11.80 2.68
CA ALA A 19 12.10 10.75 3.47
C ALA A 19 13.10 9.99 4.35
N SER A 20 14.27 9.60 3.80
CA SER A 20 15.31 8.91 4.57
C SER A 20 15.85 9.78 5.71
N LEU A 21 16.06 11.08 5.46
CA LEU A 21 16.50 12.01 6.49
C LEU A 21 15.46 12.17 7.61
N VAL A 22 14.18 12.28 7.22
CA VAL A 22 13.08 12.38 8.20
C VAL A 22 12.96 11.10 9.03
N VAL A 23 13.00 9.94 8.40
CA VAL A 23 12.94 8.63 9.10
C VAL A 23 14.10 8.51 10.08
N PHE A 24 15.31 8.82 9.65
CA PHE A 24 16.48 8.77 10.50
C PHE A 24 16.36 9.77 11.66
N ALA A 25 16.02 11.03 11.40
CA ALA A 25 15.92 12.08 12.41
C ALA A 25 14.83 11.78 13.45
N VAL A 26 13.66 11.28 13.02
CA VAL A 26 12.59 10.91 13.94
C VAL A 26 13.03 9.82 14.90
N LEU A 27 13.71 8.78 14.42
CA LEU A 27 14.20 7.69 15.27
C LEU A 27 15.33 8.12 16.18
N GLU A 28 16.17 9.09 15.77
CA GLU A 28 17.22 9.66 16.57
C GLU A 28 16.69 10.55 17.72
N LEU A 29 15.55 11.21 17.49
CA LEU A 29 14.90 12.10 18.47
C LEU A 29 13.98 11.35 19.43
N LEU A 30 13.70 10.06 19.19
CA LEU A 30 12.86 9.28 20.09
C LEU A 30 13.51 9.20 21.48
N PRO A 31 12.77 9.55 22.56
CA PRO A 31 13.29 9.47 23.90
C PRO A 31 13.57 8.02 24.30
N GLY A 32 14.72 7.81 24.91
CA GLY A 32 15.18 6.51 25.40
C GLY A 32 16.47 6.05 24.71
N ASN A 33 17.39 5.55 25.51
CA ASN A 33 18.62 4.96 25.03
C ASN A 33 18.31 3.53 24.57
N ALA A 34 18.49 3.22 23.28
CA ALA A 34 18.25 1.88 22.76
C ALA A 34 19.01 0.80 23.55
N ALA A 35 20.24 1.10 24.00
CA ALA A 35 21.01 0.18 24.81
C ALA A 35 20.41 -0.04 26.21
N GLU A 36 19.87 1.00 26.85
CA GLU A 36 19.18 0.87 28.15
C GLU A 36 17.92 0.01 28.03
N VAL A 37 17.16 0.21 26.96
CA VAL A 37 15.93 -0.55 26.73
C VAL A 37 16.22 -2.02 26.46
N ILE A 38 17.29 -2.34 25.73
CA ILE A 38 17.71 -3.72 25.44
C ILE A 38 18.18 -4.42 26.71
N LEU A 39 18.94 -3.72 27.56
CA LEU A 39 19.44 -4.26 28.83
C LEU A 39 18.35 -4.33 29.92
N GLY A 40 17.30 -3.51 29.81
CA GLY A 40 16.19 -3.51 30.76
C GLY A 40 16.66 -3.34 32.20
N ASP A 41 16.15 -4.19 33.10
CA ASP A 41 16.48 -4.15 34.53
C ASP A 41 17.95 -4.50 34.85
N THR A 42 18.73 -5.01 33.89
CA THR A 42 20.14 -5.34 34.02
C THR A 42 21.06 -4.21 33.55
N ALA A 43 20.50 -3.07 33.17
CA ALA A 43 21.26 -1.91 32.70
C ALA A 43 22.15 -1.32 33.79
N THR A 44 23.47 -1.42 33.61
CA THR A 44 24.46 -0.67 34.38
C THR A 44 25.11 0.39 33.47
N PRO A 45 25.64 1.48 33.99
CA PRO A 45 26.33 2.50 33.17
C PRO A 45 27.42 1.90 32.28
N GLU A 46 28.16 0.90 32.79
CA GLU A 46 29.21 0.23 32.01
C GLU A 46 28.65 -0.67 30.92
N SER A 47 27.59 -1.45 31.21
CA SER A 47 26.95 -2.33 30.21
C SER A 47 26.25 -1.53 29.12
N VAL A 48 25.65 -0.39 29.47
CA VAL A 48 25.03 0.55 28.51
C VAL A 48 26.08 1.12 27.58
N ALA A 49 27.21 1.64 28.13
CA ALA A 49 28.28 2.20 27.32
C ALA A 49 28.91 1.17 26.39
N ALA A 50 29.15 -0.08 26.88
CA ALA A 50 29.68 -1.15 26.08
C ALA A 50 28.71 -1.55 24.92
N LEU A 51 27.41 -1.60 25.19
CA LEU A 51 26.41 -1.92 24.16
C LEU A 51 26.25 -0.74 23.16
N GLN A 52 26.29 0.49 23.62
CA GLN A 52 26.29 1.67 22.72
C GLN A 52 27.47 1.65 21.76
N ALA A 53 28.68 1.38 22.26
CA ALA A 53 29.86 1.26 21.42
C ALA A 53 29.74 0.09 20.43
N LYS A 54 29.21 -1.08 20.87
CA LYS A 54 28.97 -2.23 20.00
C LYS A 54 27.95 -1.95 18.90
N LEU A 55 26.92 -1.17 19.20
CA LEU A 55 25.89 -0.75 18.23
C LEU A 55 26.29 0.48 17.41
N GLY A 56 27.44 1.10 17.72
CA GLY A 56 27.93 2.32 17.07
C GLY A 56 27.07 3.56 17.34
N LEU A 57 26.28 3.54 18.41
CA LEU A 57 25.41 4.66 18.82
C LEU A 57 26.18 5.84 19.40
N ASP A 58 27.43 5.65 19.76
CA ASP A 58 28.41 6.66 20.25
C ASP A 58 28.94 7.55 19.13
N ARG A 59 28.77 7.14 17.86
CA ARG A 59 29.25 7.90 16.70
C ARG A 59 28.33 9.07 16.36
N PRO A 60 28.85 10.14 15.71
CA PRO A 60 28.02 11.24 15.23
C PRO A 60 26.86 10.78 14.36
N ALA A 61 25.67 11.35 14.55
CA ALA A 61 24.47 11.01 13.80
C ALA A 61 24.65 11.14 12.27
N THR A 62 25.41 12.14 11.84
CA THR A 62 25.76 12.35 10.42
C THR A 62 26.54 11.17 9.83
N THR A 63 27.48 10.61 10.58
CA THR A 63 28.27 9.44 10.16
C THR A 63 27.38 8.22 10.07
N ARG A 64 26.54 7.97 11.08
CA ARG A 64 25.60 6.85 11.10
C ARG A 64 24.57 6.93 9.96
N TYR A 65 24.09 8.14 9.64
CA TYR A 65 23.20 8.33 8.48
C TYR A 65 23.91 8.03 7.16
N ALA A 66 25.12 8.54 6.96
CA ALA A 66 25.88 8.29 5.73
C ALA A 66 26.24 6.81 5.55
N GLU A 67 26.62 6.11 6.63
CA GLU A 67 26.86 4.66 6.62
C GLU A 67 25.59 3.90 6.24
N TRP A 68 24.46 4.20 6.87
CA TRP A 68 23.17 3.57 6.58
C TRP A 68 22.74 3.73 5.12
N ILE A 69 22.81 4.95 4.59
CA ILE A 69 22.47 5.19 3.17
C ILE A 69 23.46 4.48 2.25
N GLY A 70 24.76 4.50 2.59
CA GLY A 70 25.79 3.80 1.83
C GLY A 70 25.58 2.28 1.79
N GLU A 71 25.14 1.68 2.90
CA GLU A 71 24.80 0.26 2.97
C GLU A 71 23.54 -0.07 2.15
N LEU A 72 22.49 0.74 2.27
CA LEU A 72 21.26 0.57 1.48
C LEU A 72 21.53 0.62 -0.02
N LEU A 73 22.37 1.56 -0.49
CA LEU A 73 22.75 1.67 -1.90
C LEU A 73 23.56 0.48 -2.40
N GLN A 74 24.27 -0.22 -1.50
CA GLN A 74 25.02 -1.45 -1.81
C GLN A 74 24.16 -2.72 -1.65
N GLY A 75 22.86 -2.59 -1.32
CA GLY A 75 21.98 -3.72 -1.05
C GLY A 75 22.31 -4.47 0.24
N ARG A 76 23.12 -3.86 1.12
CA ARG A 76 23.42 -4.38 2.45
C ARG A 76 22.52 -3.71 3.46
N THR A 77 22.12 -4.46 4.50
CA THR A 77 21.31 -3.93 5.59
C THR A 77 21.91 -4.36 6.91
N ALA A 78 21.69 -3.54 7.92
CA ALA A 78 22.12 -3.86 9.28
C ALA A 78 21.35 -5.09 9.81
N ARG A 79 21.87 -5.72 10.85
CA ARG A 79 21.21 -6.83 11.53
C ARG A 79 20.18 -6.34 12.52
N SER A 80 19.04 -7.02 12.54
CA SER A 80 18.03 -6.88 13.58
C SER A 80 18.63 -7.20 14.93
N ILE A 81 18.28 -6.40 15.92
CA ILE A 81 18.72 -6.62 17.32
C ILE A 81 17.96 -7.80 17.93
N SER A 82 16.67 -7.94 17.60
CA SER A 82 15.78 -8.97 18.16
C SER A 82 15.94 -10.34 17.50
N TYR A 83 16.25 -10.37 16.20
CA TYR A 83 16.28 -11.60 15.39
C TYR A 83 17.69 -12.04 14.99
N ASP A 84 18.70 -11.20 15.21
CA ASP A 84 20.11 -11.41 14.77
C ASP A 84 20.25 -11.81 13.29
N THR A 85 19.34 -11.29 12.45
CA THR A 85 19.24 -11.57 11.02
C THR A 85 19.32 -10.25 10.25
N PRO A 86 19.93 -10.20 9.05
CA PRO A 86 19.89 -9.00 8.20
C PRO A 86 18.45 -8.54 7.94
N THR A 87 18.17 -7.24 8.08
CA THR A 87 16.78 -6.75 7.92
C THR A 87 16.24 -6.99 6.51
N ALA A 88 17.10 -7.04 5.48
CA ALA A 88 16.69 -7.37 4.13
C ALA A 88 16.07 -8.78 4.02
N GLU A 89 16.62 -9.75 4.73
CA GLU A 89 16.09 -11.12 4.73
C GLU A 89 14.72 -11.17 5.41
N LEU A 90 14.60 -10.53 6.58
CA LEU A 90 13.31 -10.41 7.29
C LEU A 90 12.25 -9.74 6.41
N ILE A 91 12.61 -8.64 5.75
CA ILE A 91 11.73 -7.92 4.84
C ILE A 91 11.33 -8.78 3.65
N ALA A 92 12.29 -9.47 3.02
CA ALA A 92 12.02 -10.33 1.86
C ALA A 92 11.05 -11.47 2.20
N GLU A 93 11.22 -12.09 3.37
CA GLU A 93 10.31 -13.12 3.86
C GLU A 93 8.88 -12.56 4.05
N ARG A 94 8.74 -11.41 4.70
CA ARG A 94 7.44 -10.79 4.98
C ARG A 94 6.74 -10.26 3.73
N LEU A 95 7.50 -9.80 2.74
CA LEU A 95 6.97 -9.38 1.44
C LEU A 95 6.26 -10.51 0.69
N ARG A 96 6.64 -11.77 0.92
CA ARG A 96 5.96 -12.94 0.35
C ARG A 96 4.48 -13.04 0.75
N VAL A 97 4.08 -12.37 1.82
CA VAL A 97 2.68 -12.30 2.28
C VAL A 97 2.05 -10.96 1.94
N THR A 98 2.72 -9.85 2.28
CA THR A 98 2.20 -8.51 2.07
C THR A 98 1.94 -8.19 0.61
N LEU A 99 2.86 -8.54 -0.29
CA LEU A 99 2.72 -8.20 -1.72
C LEU A 99 1.56 -8.96 -2.39
N PRO A 100 1.41 -10.30 -2.26
CA PRO A 100 0.24 -10.99 -2.77
C PRO A 100 -1.08 -10.48 -2.16
N LEU A 101 -1.11 -10.17 -0.85
CA LEU A 101 -2.28 -9.60 -0.19
C LEU A 101 -2.66 -8.25 -0.83
N ALA A 102 -1.70 -7.34 -1.01
CA ALA A 102 -1.93 -6.03 -1.61
C ALA A 102 -2.40 -6.14 -3.07
N LEU A 103 -1.79 -7.03 -3.85
CA LEU A 103 -2.17 -7.26 -5.25
C LEU A 103 -3.58 -7.87 -5.37
N LEU A 104 -3.90 -8.85 -4.52
CA LEU A 104 -5.23 -9.46 -4.47
C LEU A 104 -6.30 -8.42 -4.08
N ALA A 105 -6.05 -7.65 -3.03
CA ALA A 105 -6.94 -6.59 -2.59
C ALA A 105 -7.13 -5.51 -3.67
N MET A 106 -6.05 -5.11 -4.37
CA MET A 106 -6.14 -4.15 -5.46
C MET A 106 -6.92 -4.72 -6.65
N GLY A 107 -6.70 -5.98 -7.02
CA GLY A 107 -7.46 -6.66 -8.06
C GLY A 107 -8.96 -6.69 -7.75
N MET A 108 -9.33 -7.07 -6.53
CA MET A 108 -10.73 -7.03 -6.07
C MET A 108 -11.28 -5.59 -6.08
N THR A 109 -10.52 -4.61 -5.61
CA THR A 109 -10.87 -3.19 -5.64
C THR A 109 -11.23 -2.74 -7.05
N VAL A 110 -10.38 -3.04 -8.02
CA VAL A 110 -10.57 -2.63 -9.42
C VAL A 110 -11.82 -3.26 -10.02
N VAL A 111 -11.98 -4.58 -9.85
CA VAL A 111 -13.14 -5.30 -10.39
C VAL A 111 -14.44 -4.76 -9.81
N LEU A 112 -14.51 -4.60 -8.50
CA LEU A 112 -15.71 -4.09 -7.81
C LEU A 112 -15.98 -2.63 -8.18
N ALA A 113 -14.96 -1.79 -8.15
CA ALA A 113 -15.11 -0.36 -8.41
C ALA A 113 -15.51 -0.04 -9.85
N LEU A 114 -14.89 -0.70 -10.83
CA LEU A 114 -15.25 -0.52 -12.23
C LEU A 114 -16.64 -1.07 -12.49
N GLY A 115 -16.97 -2.27 -12.00
CA GLY A 115 -18.29 -2.86 -12.14
C GLY A 115 -19.39 -1.98 -11.56
N LEU A 116 -19.27 -1.61 -10.29
CA LEU A 116 -20.26 -0.80 -9.58
C LEU A 116 -20.31 0.65 -10.07
N GLY A 117 -19.15 1.27 -10.34
CA GLY A 117 -19.08 2.65 -10.83
C GLY A 117 -19.69 2.83 -12.22
N VAL A 118 -19.36 1.91 -13.16
CA VAL A 118 -19.95 1.92 -14.51
C VAL A 118 -21.44 1.59 -14.45
N TYR A 119 -21.85 0.62 -13.62
CA TYR A 119 -23.26 0.32 -13.40
C TYR A 119 -24.03 1.54 -12.91
N ALA A 120 -23.56 2.20 -11.85
CA ALA A 120 -24.18 3.39 -11.29
C ALA A 120 -24.27 4.54 -12.30
N ALA A 121 -23.18 4.80 -13.08
CA ALA A 121 -23.20 5.79 -14.15
C ALA A 121 -24.18 5.46 -15.28
N SER A 122 -24.29 4.20 -15.67
CA SER A 122 -25.22 3.74 -16.71
C SER A 122 -26.68 3.86 -16.30
N ARG A 123 -26.96 3.77 -15.00
CA ARG A 123 -28.27 3.88 -14.35
C ARG A 123 -28.46 5.20 -13.59
N HIS A 124 -27.79 6.25 -14.04
CA HIS A 124 -27.79 7.55 -13.37
C HIS A 124 -29.20 8.03 -12.96
N ASN A 125 -29.32 8.51 -11.72
CA ASN A 125 -30.57 8.95 -11.10
C ASN A 125 -31.66 7.86 -10.92
N THR A 126 -31.27 6.57 -10.89
CA THR A 126 -32.17 5.47 -10.52
C THR A 126 -31.86 4.92 -9.13
N PHE A 127 -32.75 4.08 -8.59
CA PHE A 127 -32.51 3.40 -7.32
C PHE A 127 -31.21 2.56 -7.31
N GLY A 128 -30.78 2.03 -8.46
CA GLY A 128 -29.53 1.31 -8.57
C GLY A 128 -28.31 2.22 -8.38
N ASP A 129 -28.33 3.41 -8.95
CA ASP A 129 -27.30 4.44 -8.72
C ASP A 129 -27.27 4.89 -7.24
N LEU A 130 -28.43 5.23 -6.69
CA LEU A 130 -28.55 5.62 -5.28
C LEU A 130 -28.07 4.52 -4.32
N GLY A 131 -28.42 3.26 -4.59
CA GLY A 131 -28.01 2.12 -3.78
C GLY A 131 -26.48 1.92 -3.77
N VAL A 132 -25.84 1.99 -4.94
CA VAL A 132 -24.36 1.90 -5.05
C VAL A 132 -23.71 3.06 -4.32
N MET A 133 -24.22 4.30 -4.47
CA MET A 133 -23.63 5.46 -3.81
C MET A 133 -23.83 5.43 -2.29
N ALA A 134 -25.00 5.01 -1.81
CA ALA A 134 -25.26 4.83 -0.39
C ALA A 134 -24.36 3.73 0.21
N ALA A 135 -24.25 2.58 -0.45
CA ALA A 135 -23.35 1.49 -0.02
C ALA A 135 -21.89 1.95 0.01
N SER A 136 -21.46 2.73 -1.00
CA SER A 136 -20.12 3.31 -1.01
C SER A 136 -19.91 4.29 0.14
N GLN A 137 -20.88 5.10 0.48
CA GLN A 137 -20.79 6.05 1.60
C GLN A 137 -20.66 5.32 2.94
N VAL A 138 -21.43 4.25 3.14
CA VAL A 138 -21.32 3.38 4.32
C VAL A 138 -19.94 2.69 4.35
N GLY A 139 -19.49 2.14 3.22
CA GLY A 139 -18.19 1.47 3.14
C GLY A 139 -17.01 2.38 3.48
N ILE A 140 -17.05 3.66 3.10
CA ILE A 140 -16.01 4.63 3.44
C ILE A 140 -16.03 5.01 4.93
N ALA A 141 -17.20 5.02 5.56
CA ALA A 141 -17.34 5.38 6.96
C ALA A 141 -16.87 4.30 7.94
N ILE A 142 -16.74 3.06 7.47
CA ILE A 142 -16.37 1.91 8.29
C ILE A 142 -14.83 1.80 8.38
N PRO A 143 -14.24 1.79 9.60
CA PRO A 143 -12.81 1.54 9.75
C PRO A 143 -12.43 0.13 9.28
N ASN A 144 -11.35 0.02 8.49
CA ASN A 144 -10.91 -1.26 7.91
C ASN A 144 -10.72 -2.37 8.96
N PHE A 145 -10.10 -2.04 10.10
CA PHE A 145 -9.86 -3.03 11.16
C PHE A 145 -11.16 -3.55 11.79
N TRP A 146 -12.14 -2.67 11.99
CA TRP A 146 -13.42 -3.06 12.54
C TRP A 146 -14.18 -3.98 11.57
N PHE A 147 -14.16 -3.63 10.29
CA PHE A 147 -14.75 -4.47 9.25
C PHE A 147 -14.03 -5.83 9.14
N ALA A 148 -12.69 -5.86 9.24
CA ALA A 148 -11.91 -7.09 9.30
C ALA A 148 -12.34 -8.01 10.45
N ILE A 149 -12.55 -7.45 11.64
CA ILE A 149 -13.05 -8.20 12.81
C ILE A 149 -14.45 -8.76 12.56
N LEU A 150 -15.34 -7.97 11.96
CA LEU A 150 -16.70 -8.46 11.62
C LEU A 150 -16.67 -9.60 10.62
N LEU A 151 -15.77 -9.54 9.61
CA LEU A 151 -15.58 -10.63 8.66
C LEU A 151 -15.09 -11.90 9.35
N ILE A 152 -14.14 -11.79 10.28
CA ILE A 152 -13.66 -12.94 11.08
C ILE A 152 -14.82 -13.53 11.89
N LEU A 153 -15.57 -12.71 12.63
CA LEU A 153 -16.67 -13.17 13.45
C LEU A 153 -17.74 -13.89 12.62
N PHE A 154 -18.04 -13.39 11.43
CA PHE A 154 -19.08 -13.98 10.59
C PHE A 154 -18.57 -15.20 9.82
N PHE A 155 -17.47 -15.10 9.08
CA PHE A 155 -17.02 -16.17 8.18
C PHE A 155 -16.17 -17.25 8.88
N ALA A 156 -15.35 -16.86 9.87
CA ALA A 156 -14.50 -17.81 10.55
C ALA A 156 -15.17 -18.40 11.80
N VAL A 157 -15.79 -17.58 12.64
CA VAL A 157 -16.34 -18.07 13.92
C VAL A 157 -17.74 -18.63 13.72
N LYS A 158 -18.67 -17.90 13.05
CA LYS A 158 -20.07 -18.32 12.92
C LYS A 158 -20.26 -19.36 11.81
N LEU A 159 -19.71 -19.13 10.62
CA LEU A 159 -19.86 -20.03 9.46
C LEU A 159 -18.78 -21.11 9.37
N GLN A 160 -17.63 -20.90 9.99
CA GLN A 160 -16.47 -21.81 9.96
C GLN A 160 -15.98 -22.16 8.53
N TRP A 161 -16.14 -21.23 7.59
CA TRP A 161 -15.74 -21.42 6.19
C TRP A 161 -14.26 -21.23 5.96
N VAL A 162 -13.62 -20.37 6.77
CA VAL A 162 -12.21 -19.98 6.67
C VAL A 162 -11.57 -19.92 8.07
N SER A 163 -10.24 -19.93 8.13
CA SER A 163 -9.53 -19.69 9.39
C SER A 163 -9.74 -18.25 9.88
N ALA A 164 -9.76 -18.08 11.20
CA ALA A 164 -9.83 -16.76 11.82
C ALA A 164 -8.57 -15.91 11.60
N GLY A 165 -7.45 -16.56 11.26
CA GLY A 165 -6.17 -15.90 10.99
C GLY A 165 -5.05 -16.91 10.86
N GLY A 166 -3.82 -16.41 10.73
CA GLY A 166 -2.64 -17.18 10.44
C GLY A 166 -2.43 -17.40 8.94
N PHE A 167 -1.26 -17.85 8.60
CA PHE A 167 -0.86 -18.12 7.22
C PHE A 167 -0.17 -19.49 7.15
N PRO A 168 -0.70 -20.44 6.35
CA PRO A 168 -0.21 -21.81 6.33
C PRO A 168 1.13 -21.98 5.59
N GLY A 169 1.56 -20.96 4.83
CA GLY A 169 2.73 -21.05 3.96
C GLY A 169 2.36 -21.19 2.48
N TRP A 170 3.36 -20.96 1.61
CA TRP A 170 3.22 -21.10 0.16
C TRP A 170 3.62 -22.46 -0.38
N THR A 171 4.31 -23.26 0.42
CA THR A 171 4.83 -24.59 0.06
C THR A 171 4.29 -25.66 0.98
N GLU A 172 4.32 -26.92 0.52
CA GLU A 172 3.92 -28.08 1.33
C GLU A 172 4.83 -28.27 2.55
N ASP A 173 6.12 -27.95 2.40
CA ASP A 173 7.11 -28.01 3.49
C ASP A 173 6.81 -27.02 4.62
N GLU A 174 6.14 -25.90 4.31
CA GLU A 174 5.67 -24.91 5.29
C GLU A 174 4.33 -25.31 5.92
N GLY A 175 3.70 -26.37 5.47
CA GLY A 175 2.40 -26.88 5.94
C GLY A 175 1.20 -26.36 5.17
N GLY A 176 1.41 -25.69 4.02
CA GLY A 176 0.38 -25.13 3.15
C GLY A 176 0.55 -25.50 1.69
N GLY A 177 0.43 -24.51 0.83
CA GLY A 177 0.53 -24.61 -0.62
C GLY A 177 0.01 -23.34 -1.28
N PRO A 178 0.17 -23.18 -2.61
CA PRO A 178 -0.26 -21.96 -3.29
C PRO A 178 -1.75 -21.68 -3.15
N TRP A 179 -2.58 -22.72 -3.12
CA TRP A 179 -4.02 -22.59 -2.97
C TRP A 179 -4.43 -22.24 -1.53
N GLU A 180 -3.87 -22.92 -0.53
CA GLU A 180 -4.11 -22.67 0.88
C GLU A 180 -3.63 -21.28 1.29
N GLY A 181 -2.45 -20.88 0.81
CA GLY A 181 -1.92 -19.54 1.01
C GLY A 181 -2.83 -18.47 0.40
N LEU A 182 -3.27 -18.66 -0.85
CA LEU A 182 -4.20 -17.73 -1.49
C LEU A 182 -5.54 -17.65 -0.74
N LYS A 183 -6.09 -18.79 -0.34
CA LYS A 183 -7.35 -18.88 0.42
C LYS A 183 -7.26 -18.12 1.76
N ALA A 184 -6.14 -18.23 2.46
CA ALA A 184 -5.90 -17.49 3.70
C ALA A 184 -5.88 -15.97 3.51
N LEU A 185 -5.50 -15.49 2.32
CA LEU A 185 -5.45 -14.06 1.99
C LEU A 185 -6.78 -13.49 1.49
N VAL A 186 -7.78 -14.33 1.15
CA VAL A 186 -9.06 -13.83 0.56
C VAL A 186 -9.80 -12.91 1.54
N LEU A 187 -9.99 -13.33 2.77
CA LEU A 187 -10.77 -12.55 3.75
C LEU A 187 -10.06 -11.23 4.12
N PRO A 188 -8.75 -11.22 4.41
CA PRO A 188 -7.96 -9.99 4.55
C PRO A 188 -8.04 -9.08 3.33
N ALA A 189 -7.94 -9.65 2.12
CA ALA A 189 -8.04 -8.88 0.87
C ALA A 189 -9.43 -8.24 0.69
N VAL A 190 -10.51 -8.94 1.03
CA VAL A 190 -11.87 -8.39 1.03
C VAL A 190 -11.99 -7.22 2.00
N ALA A 191 -11.42 -7.34 3.22
CA ALA A 191 -11.43 -6.26 4.21
C ALA A 191 -10.76 -4.98 3.69
N LEU A 192 -9.64 -5.13 2.99
CA LEU A 192 -8.93 -4.01 2.36
C LEU A 192 -9.67 -3.47 1.13
N ALA A 193 -10.17 -4.36 0.28
CA ALA A 193 -10.72 -4.02 -1.02
C ALA A 193 -12.03 -3.24 -0.93
N LEU A 194 -12.91 -3.55 0.02
CA LEU A 194 -14.26 -2.97 0.06
C LEU A 194 -14.25 -1.46 0.26
N VAL A 195 -13.42 -0.96 1.18
CA VAL A 195 -13.29 0.49 1.42
C VAL A 195 -12.69 1.20 0.21
N GLN A 196 -11.63 0.61 -0.37
CA GLN A 196 -10.99 1.17 -1.55
C GLN A 196 -11.90 1.12 -2.79
N ALA A 197 -12.66 0.04 -2.94
CA ALA A 197 -13.65 -0.09 -4.02
C ALA A 197 -14.78 0.94 -3.90
N ALA A 198 -15.21 1.26 -2.70
CA ALA A 198 -16.23 2.29 -2.46
C ALA A 198 -15.77 3.69 -2.94
N ILE A 199 -14.52 4.05 -2.63
CA ILE A 199 -13.92 5.32 -3.08
C ILE A 199 -13.77 5.32 -4.61
N LEU A 200 -13.16 4.26 -5.17
CA LEU A 200 -12.87 4.17 -6.60
C LEU A 200 -14.15 4.04 -7.45
N ALA A 201 -15.20 3.38 -6.97
CA ALA A 201 -16.50 3.29 -7.64
C ALA A 201 -17.14 4.68 -7.81
N ARG A 202 -17.04 5.53 -6.79
CA ARG A 202 -17.53 6.91 -6.85
C ARG A 202 -16.74 7.73 -7.88
N VAL A 203 -15.42 7.61 -7.90
CA VAL A 203 -14.57 8.26 -8.90
C VAL A 203 -14.89 7.76 -10.30
N THR A 204 -15.00 6.45 -10.48
CA THR A 204 -15.34 5.82 -11.76
C THR A 204 -16.70 6.32 -12.26
N ARG A 205 -17.72 6.36 -11.38
CA ARG A 205 -19.04 6.88 -11.73
C ARG A 205 -18.94 8.34 -12.21
N SER A 206 -18.26 9.20 -11.49
CA SER A 206 -18.14 10.62 -11.82
C SER A 206 -17.41 10.81 -13.14
N ALA A 207 -16.29 10.12 -13.36
CA ALA A 207 -15.52 10.17 -14.60
C ALA A 207 -16.34 9.70 -15.81
N VAL A 208 -17.09 8.60 -15.66
CA VAL A 208 -17.97 8.08 -16.72
C VAL A 208 -19.09 9.09 -17.06
N LEU A 209 -19.73 9.68 -16.05
CA LEU A 209 -20.79 10.67 -16.26
C LEU A 209 -20.29 11.94 -16.93
N GLU A 210 -19.09 12.41 -16.58
CA GLU A 210 -18.45 13.57 -17.20
C GLU A 210 -18.20 13.32 -18.69
N VAL A 211 -17.51 12.23 -19.03
CA VAL A 211 -17.21 11.88 -20.41
C VAL A 211 -18.46 11.58 -21.23
N MET A 212 -19.53 11.04 -20.62
CA MET A 212 -20.81 10.82 -21.32
C MET A 212 -21.46 12.11 -21.83
N ARG A 213 -21.10 13.28 -21.30
CA ARG A 213 -21.64 14.59 -21.71
C ARG A 213 -20.87 15.24 -22.85
N GLU A 214 -19.70 14.71 -23.17
CA GLU A 214 -18.80 15.26 -24.20
C GLU A 214 -19.41 15.18 -25.61
N ASP A 215 -19.09 16.15 -26.47
CA ASP A 215 -19.65 16.28 -27.80
C ASP A 215 -19.28 15.13 -28.75
N PHE A 216 -18.09 14.53 -28.58
CA PHE A 216 -17.72 13.35 -29.36
C PHE A 216 -18.63 12.14 -29.09
N VAL A 217 -19.17 12.01 -27.88
CA VAL A 217 -20.14 10.96 -27.51
C VAL A 217 -21.50 11.25 -28.17
N ARG A 218 -21.93 12.52 -28.20
CA ARG A 218 -23.15 12.94 -28.92
C ARG A 218 -23.01 12.64 -30.41
N THR A 219 -21.86 12.99 -31.00
CA THR A 219 -21.56 12.71 -32.41
C THR A 219 -21.57 11.20 -32.70
N ALA A 220 -20.97 10.40 -31.84
CA ALA A 220 -20.97 8.94 -32.01
C ALA A 220 -22.39 8.36 -31.98
N ARG A 221 -23.26 8.87 -31.11
CA ARG A 221 -24.67 8.49 -31.04
C ARG A 221 -25.48 8.96 -32.27
N ALA A 222 -25.21 10.17 -32.75
CA ALA A 222 -25.82 10.69 -33.99
C ALA A 222 -25.47 9.84 -35.22
N LYS A 223 -24.28 9.21 -35.21
CA LYS A 223 -23.84 8.23 -36.24
C LYS A 223 -24.43 6.83 -36.07
N GLY A 224 -25.41 6.63 -35.17
CA GLY A 224 -26.15 5.38 -35.01
C GLY A 224 -25.65 4.44 -33.90
N LEU A 225 -24.66 4.81 -33.10
CA LEU A 225 -24.26 3.97 -31.97
C LEU A 225 -25.33 3.99 -30.86
N THR A 226 -25.65 2.82 -30.34
CA THR A 226 -26.47 2.71 -29.13
C THR A 226 -25.74 3.30 -27.91
N ARG A 227 -26.47 3.68 -26.87
CA ARG A 227 -25.89 4.18 -25.62
C ARG A 227 -24.84 3.22 -25.02
N ARG A 228 -25.11 1.91 -25.09
CA ARG A 228 -24.18 0.87 -24.61
C ARG A 228 -22.91 0.80 -25.46
N GLN A 229 -23.03 0.84 -26.77
CA GLN A 229 -21.88 0.86 -27.68
C GLN A 229 -21.01 2.11 -27.48
N ALA A 230 -21.63 3.29 -27.35
CA ALA A 230 -20.91 4.52 -27.06
C ALA A 230 -20.18 4.44 -25.73
N LEU A 231 -20.83 3.90 -24.67
CA LEU A 231 -20.22 3.70 -23.34
C LEU A 231 -18.94 2.85 -23.41
N TRP A 232 -19.02 1.66 -24.02
CA TRP A 232 -17.89 0.73 -24.02
C TRP A 232 -16.77 1.11 -24.99
N ARG A 233 -17.10 1.68 -26.16
CA ARG A 233 -16.12 2.02 -27.22
C ARG A 233 -15.43 3.37 -27.03
N HIS A 234 -16.16 4.36 -26.50
CA HIS A 234 -15.71 5.75 -26.47
C HIS A 234 -15.58 6.31 -25.05
N VAL A 235 -16.60 6.12 -24.20
CA VAL A 235 -16.63 6.73 -22.87
C VAL A 235 -15.62 6.09 -21.93
N LEU A 236 -15.63 4.78 -21.77
CA LEU A 236 -14.76 4.11 -20.80
C LEU A 236 -13.29 4.35 -21.07
N ARG A 237 -12.86 4.32 -22.31
CA ARG A 237 -11.45 4.58 -22.64
C ARG A 237 -10.97 5.92 -22.13
N ASN A 238 -11.79 6.97 -22.24
CA ASN A 238 -11.44 8.32 -21.78
C ASN A 238 -11.66 8.49 -20.28
N ALA A 239 -12.71 7.89 -19.73
CA ALA A 239 -13.00 7.91 -18.30
C ALA A 239 -11.96 7.17 -17.45
N MET A 240 -11.19 6.23 -18.03
CA MET A 240 -10.14 5.50 -17.30
C MET A 240 -8.94 6.37 -16.95
N ILE A 241 -8.70 7.50 -17.59
CA ILE A 241 -7.55 8.37 -17.29
C ILE A 241 -7.53 8.80 -15.82
N PRO A 242 -8.55 9.49 -15.28
CA PRO A 242 -8.59 9.85 -13.86
C PRO A 242 -8.70 8.63 -12.94
N VAL A 243 -9.35 7.54 -13.40
CA VAL A 243 -9.52 6.33 -12.60
C VAL A 243 -8.18 5.64 -12.34
N VAL A 244 -7.35 5.45 -13.38
CA VAL A 244 -6.00 4.85 -13.24
C VAL A 244 -5.10 5.66 -12.30
N THR A 245 -5.25 6.97 -12.30
CA THR A 245 -4.52 7.83 -11.37
C THR A 245 -4.88 7.57 -9.93
N ILE A 246 -6.17 7.59 -9.64
CA ILE A 246 -6.65 7.31 -8.29
C ILE A 246 -6.31 5.89 -7.88
N MET A 247 -6.34 4.93 -8.79
CA MET A 247 -5.87 3.55 -8.54
C MET A 247 -4.42 3.51 -8.04
N GLY A 248 -3.53 4.26 -8.67
CA GLY A 248 -2.13 4.32 -8.23
C GLY A 248 -1.99 4.88 -6.81
N LEU A 249 -2.64 6.00 -6.51
CA LEU A 249 -2.67 6.59 -5.17
C LEU A 249 -3.26 5.62 -4.13
N GLN A 250 -4.35 4.93 -4.50
CA GLN A 250 -4.97 3.94 -3.63
C GLN A 250 -4.09 2.72 -3.38
N PHE A 251 -3.29 2.30 -4.36
CA PHE A 251 -2.36 1.19 -4.16
C PHE A 251 -1.31 1.52 -3.09
N ALA A 252 -0.77 2.75 -3.09
CA ALA A 252 0.12 3.21 -2.05
C ALA A 252 -0.56 3.21 -0.66
N ASN A 253 -1.78 3.72 -0.57
CA ASN A 253 -2.57 3.71 0.66
C ASN A 253 -2.93 2.28 1.13
N LEU A 254 -3.15 1.38 0.18
CA LEU A 254 -3.50 -0.02 0.47
C LEU A 254 -2.32 -0.74 1.13
N ILE A 255 -1.08 -0.54 0.66
CA ILE A 255 0.12 -1.10 1.28
C ILE A 255 0.26 -0.62 2.73
N THR A 256 0.01 0.65 3.01
CA THR A 256 -0.01 1.15 4.39
C THR A 256 -1.18 0.54 5.19
N GLY A 257 -2.33 0.35 4.56
CA GLY A 257 -3.51 -0.28 5.16
C GLY A 257 -3.31 -1.75 5.53
N THR A 258 -2.40 -2.48 4.83
CA THR A 258 -2.09 -3.88 5.17
C THR A 258 -1.55 -4.02 6.59
N ILE A 259 -0.84 -3.01 7.11
CA ILE A 259 -0.25 -3.05 8.46
C ILE A 259 -1.30 -3.44 9.51
N VAL A 260 -2.44 -2.80 9.48
CA VAL A 260 -3.52 -3.05 10.46
C VAL A 260 -4.19 -4.38 10.20
N VAL A 261 -4.51 -4.70 8.94
CA VAL A 261 -5.21 -5.93 8.56
C VAL A 261 -4.34 -7.16 8.81
N GLU A 262 -3.04 -7.11 8.54
CA GLU A 262 -2.11 -8.19 8.85
C GLU A 262 -2.04 -8.49 10.36
N ASN A 263 -2.12 -7.46 11.21
CA ASN A 263 -2.17 -7.67 12.66
C ASN A 263 -3.49 -8.30 13.10
N VAL A 264 -4.62 -7.87 12.56
CA VAL A 264 -5.94 -8.42 12.89
C VAL A 264 -6.06 -9.88 12.48
N PHE A 265 -5.58 -10.25 11.28
CA PHE A 265 -5.59 -11.64 10.78
C PHE A 265 -4.35 -12.46 11.18
N VAL A 266 -3.46 -11.90 11.99
CA VAL A 266 -2.24 -12.58 12.46
C VAL A 266 -1.37 -13.10 11.30
N LEU A 267 -1.30 -12.35 10.20
CA LEU A 267 -0.50 -12.70 9.02
C LEU A 267 0.97 -12.32 9.23
N PRO A 268 1.94 -13.17 8.80
CA PRO A 268 3.36 -12.88 8.93
C PRO A 268 3.84 -11.93 7.80
N GLY A 269 3.28 -10.71 7.75
CA GLY A 269 3.63 -9.69 6.76
C GLY A 269 4.50 -8.56 7.32
N ILE A 270 4.76 -7.55 6.48
CA ILE A 270 5.55 -6.35 6.80
C ILE A 270 4.91 -5.53 7.92
N GLY A 271 3.57 -5.40 7.91
CA GLY A 271 2.86 -4.65 8.95
C GLY A 271 3.01 -5.28 10.32
N ARG A 272 2.96 -6.60 10.40
CA ARG A 272 3.21 -7.32 11.65
C ARG A 272 4.66 -7.23 12.08
N LEU A 273 5.61 -7.29 11.13
CA LEU A 273 7.03 -7.13 11.43
C LEU A 273 7.30 -5.76 12.07
N VAL A 274 6.79 -4.67 11.49
CA VAL A 274 7.01 -3.33 12.05
C VAL A 274 6.37 -3.18 13.42
N PHE A 275 5.17 -3.74 13.62
CA PHE A 275 4.50 -3.70 14.93
C PHE A 275 5.30 -4.45 16.01
N GLN A 276 5.80 -5.64 15.70
CA GLN A 276 6.67 -6.41 16.59
C GLN A 276 7.99 -5.69 16.86
N ALA A 277 8.61 -5.10 15.81
CA ALA A 277 9.85 -4.36 15.96
C ALA A 277 9.68 -3.12 16.85
N ILE A 278 8.56 -2.39 16.75
CA ILE A 278 8.24 -1.28 17.65
C ILE A 278 8.09 -1.78 19.08
N SER A 279 7.35 -2.87 19.28
CA SER A 279 7.14 -3.46 20.62
C SER A 279 8.43 -3.94 21.26
N ASN A 280 9.34 -4.51 20.47
CA ASN A 280 10.64 -5.00 20.88
C ASN A 280 11.74 -3.92 20.89
N ARG A 281 11.39 -2.66 20.55
CA ARG A 281 12.34 -1.56 20.42
C ARG A 281 13.49 -1.84 19.42
N ASP A 282 13.25 -2.66 18.41
CA ASP A 282 14.22 -2.93 17.33
C ASP A 282 14.19 -1.77 16.30
N LEU A 283 14.87 -0.69 16.66
CA LEU A 283 14.89 0.52 15.85
C LEU A 283 15.52 0.31 14.47
N VAL A 284 16.37 -0.70 14.32
CA VAL A 284 17.00 -1.03 13.04
C VAL A 284 15.95 -1.56 12.06
N VAL A 285 15.13 -2.51 12.48
CA VAL A 285 14.02 -3.04 11.69
C VAL A 285 12.97 -1.97 11.42
N VAL A 286 12.59 -1.19 12.43
CA VAL A 286 11.63 -0.10 12.27
C VAL A 286 12.10 0.88 11.20
N ARG A 287 13.37 1.32 11.26
CA ARG A 287 13.96 2.25 10.30
C ARG A 287 13.88 1.72 8.86
N ASP A 288 14.36 0.50 8.67
CA ASP A 288 14.47 -0.09 7.33
C ASP A 288 13.08 -0.42 6.75
N VAL A 289 12.11 -0.88 7.56
CA VAL A 289 10.74 -1.11 7.12
C VAL A 289 10.00 0.19 6.81
N VAL A 290 10.12 1.21 7.66
CA VAL A 290 9.48 2.52 7.40
C VAL A 290 10.07 3.15 6.13
N MET A 291 11.39 3.04 5.92
CA MET A 291 12.03 3.50 4.69
C MET A 291 11.54 2.73 3.47
N LEU A 292 11.38 1.41 3.57
CA LEU A 292 10.79 0.59 2.50
C LEU A 292 9.37 1.06 2.15
N LEU A 293 8.50 1.26 3.16
CA LEU A 293 7.13 1.71 2.93
C LEU A 293 7.10 3.09 2.26
N ALA A 294 7.94 4.03 2.73
CA ALA A 294 8.09 5.33 2.10
C ALA A 294 8.58 5.21 0.66
N ALA A 295 9.59 4.37 0.41
CA ALA A 295 10.11 4.12 -0.94
C ALA A 295 9.04 3.54 -1.87
N VAL A 296 8.25 2.59 -1.41
CA VAL A 296 7.14 2.01 -2.20
C VAL A 296 6.12 3.08 -2.58
N VAL A 297 5.72 3.95 -1.64
CA VAL A 297 4.80 5.06 -1.94
C VAL A 297 5.39 6.00 -3.01
N VAL A 298 6.66 6.36 -2.88
CA VAL A 298 7.34 7.26 -3.82
C VAL A 298 7.50 6.61 -5.20
N VAL A 299 7.85 5.31 -5.24
CA VAL A 299 7.95 4.53 -6.49
C VAL A 299 6.59 4.44 -7.18
N VAL A 300 5.51 4.11 -6.45
CA VAL A 300 4.16 4.04 -7.02
C VAL A 300 3.74 5.39 -7.59
N ASN A 301 3.96 6.48 -6.87
CA ASN A 301 3.65 7.82 -7.36
C ASN A 301 4.44 8.17 -8.61
N PHE A 302 5.73 7.83 -8.66
CA PHE A 302 6.56 8.02 -9.84
C PHE A 302 6.05 7.20 -11.05
N LEU A 303 5.67 5.94 -10.83
CA LEU A 303 5.09 5.10 -11.89
C LEU A 303 3.77 5.66 -12.40
N VAL A 304 2.91 6.19 -11.54
CA VAL A 304 1.66 6.87 -11.90
C VAL A 304 1.96 8.11 -12.74
N ASP A 305 2.93 8.93 -12.37
CA ASP A 305 3.36 10.10 -13.14
C ASP A 305 3.87 9.72 -14.54
N VAL A 306 4.64 8.63 -14.63
CA VAL A 306 5.12 8.09 -15.92
C VAL A 306 3.95 7.58 -16.78
N LEU A 307 3.02 6.84 -16.19
CA LEU A 307 1.81 6.37 -16.87
C LEU A 307 0.96 7.54 -17.38
N TYR A 308 0.83 8.60 -16.60
CA TYR A 308 0.15 9.82 -17.02
C TYR A 308 0.81 10.43 -18.27
N ALA A 309 2.13 10.57 -18.25
CA ALA A 309 2.86 11.12 -19.39
C ALA A 309 2.74 10.25 -20.65
N LEU A 310 2.49 8.94 -20.50
CA LEU A 310 2.25 8.03 -21.62
C LEU A 310 0.83 8.12 -22.17
N ILE A 311 -0.17 8.30 -21.29
CA ILE A 311 -1.60 8.30 -21.64
C ILE A 311 -2.05 9.66 -22.16
N ASP A 312 -1.57 10.78 -21.56
CA ASP A 312 -1.95 12.14 -21.95
C ASP A 312 -0.83 12.87 -22.73
N PRO A 313 -0.93 12.96 -24.08
CA PRO A 313 0.05 13.68 -24.88
C PRO A 313 0.10 15.19 -24.61
N ARG A 314 -0.92 15.78 -23.96
CA ARG A 314 -0.99 17.23 -23.70
C ARG A 314 0.02 17.65 -22.64
N LEU A 315 0.29 16.79 -21.67
CA LEU A 315 1.33 17.00 -20.65
C LEU A 315 2.75 17.03 -21.23
N ARG A 316 2.93 16.46 -22.42
CA ARG A 316 4.20 16.50 -23.14
C ARG A 316 4.57 17.89 -23.66
N ARG A 317 3.58 18.78 -23.85
CA ARG A 317 3.74 20.13 -24.41
C ARG A 317 3.77 21.23 -23.35
N ALA A 318 3.25 20.98 -22.15
CA ALA A 318 3.17 21.97 -21.07
C ALA A 318 4.49 22.16 -20.27
N GLY A 319 5.57 21.52 -20.65
CA GLY A 319 6.90 21.59 -20.03
C GLY A 319 7.98 22.22 -20.91
N GLY A 320 7.58 23.01 -21.94
CA GLY A 320 8.46 23.82 -22.76
C GLY A 320 8.30 25.30 -22.46
#